data_6ad84365d1b2d5100b37cf6d012c5667
#
_entry.id   6ad84365d1b2d5100b37cf6d012c5667
#
_cell.length_a   1.000
_cell.length_b   1.000
_cell.length_c   1.000
_cell.angle_alpha   90.00
_cell.angle_beta   90.00
_cell.angle_gamma   90.00
#
_symmetry.space_group_name_H-M   'P 1'
#
loop_
_entity.id
_entity.type
_entity.pdbx_description
1 polymer ?
#
loop_
_entity_poly.entity_id
_entity_poly.type
_entity_poly.pdbx_seq_one_letter_code
_entity_poly.pdbx_strand_id
1 'polypeptide(L)'
;MIFETTDRNVTSYVDTSVQRGIDYYYAVTAVDNGTQNTTGVDAGEKLESSRFVTQSQLPAVAFKPGLSESGKVRVVPNPATTAAGKALAAGTPDKISFFNLPFKCTLRIYTETGDLVKAIDHYGTADHEWNQRTDENQYVSSGIYVLAVTDCQDLNGRALENQFVKFVIVR
;
A
#
# COMPACT_ATOMS: atom_id res chain seq x y z
N MET A 1 5.87 23.67 1.52
CA MET A 1 6.42 23.09 2.76
C MET A 1 5.25 22.63 3.61
N ILE A 2 5.27 21.38 4.10
CA ILE A 2 4.17 20.79 4.88
C ILE A 2 4.43 20.84 6.39
N PHE A 3 5.69 20.92 6.81
CA PHE A 3 6.09 20.99 8.22
C PHE A 3 7.43 21.70 8.36
N GLU A 4 7.59 22.49 9.42
CA GLU A 4 8.82 23.16 9.80
C GLU A 4 8.98 23.12 11.33
N THR A 5 10.19 22.91 11.80
CA THR A 5 10.53 22.92 13.23
C THR A 5 11.93 23.45 13.47
N THR A 6 12.13 24.15 14.57
CA THR A 6 13.43 24.56 15.08
C THR A 6 13.91 23.65 16.22
N ASP A 7 13.05 22.73 16.68
CA ASP A 7 13.40 21.78 17.75
C ASP A 7 14.17 20.58 17.17
N ARG A 8 15.42 20.42 17.60
CA ARG A 8 16.34 19.34 17.19
C ARG A 8 15.90 17.95 17.70
N ASN A 9 14.98 17.87 18.67
CA ASN A 9 14.49 16.61 19.21
C ASN A 9 13.32 16.04 18.40
N VAL A 10 12.75 16.81 17.48
CA VAL A 10 11.71 16.33 16.58
C VAL A 10 12.36 15.48 15.47
N THR A 11 12.21 14.16 15.58
CA THR A 11 12.80 13.19 14.64
C THR A 11 11.77 12.55 13.71
N SER A 12 10.47 12.84 13.88
CA SER A 12 9.40 12.29 13.07
C SER A 12 8.28 13.30 12.85
N TYR A 13 7.61 13.18 11.71
CA TYR A 13 6.42 13.94 11.37
C TYR A 13 5.38 13.04 10.72
N VAL A 14 4.12 13.20 11.07
CA VAL A 14 3.00 12.48 10.46
C VAL A 14 2.22 13.42 9.55
N ASP A 15 2.28 13.16 8.25
CA ASP A 15 1.49 13.90 7.27
C ASP A 15 0.05 13.38 7.23
N THR A 16 -0.89 14.15 7.75
CA THR A 16 -2.32 13.82 7.78
C THR A 16 -3.09 14.36 6.57
N SER A 17 -2.43 15.07 5.67
CA SER A 17 -3.05 15.66 4.48
C SER A 17 -3.07 14.73 3.27
N VAL A 18 -2.44 13.56 3.37
CA VAL A 18 -2.28 12.61 2.27
C VAL A 18 -3.62 11.98 1.84
N GLN A 19 -3.77 11.81 0.54
CA GLN A 19 -4.91 11.11 -0.07
C GLN A 19 -4.47 9.73 -0.57
N ARG A 20 -5.35 8.75 -0.46
CA ARG A 20 -5.08 7.40 -0.94
C ARG A 20 -4.99 7.34 -2.46
N GLY A 21 -4.09 6.50 -2.97
CA GLY A 21 -3.88 6.31 -4.40
C GLY A 21 -3.07 7.41 -5.07
N ILE A 22 -2.48 8.31 -4.29
CA ILE A 22 -1.55 9.35 -4.77
C ILE A 22 -0.15 9.01 -4.28
N ASP A 23 0.81 9.11 -5.18
CA ASP A 23 2.23 8.94 -4.90
C ASP A 23 2.81 10.23 -4.32
N TYR A 24 3.38 10.15 -3.12
CA TYR A 24 4.02 11.27 -2.45
C TYR A 24 5.53 11.07 -2.38
N TYR A 25 6.26 12.12 -2.72
CA TYR A 25 7.71 12.16 -2.56
C TYR A 25 8.05 13.19 -1.50
N TYR A 26 8.82 12.80 -0.50
CA TYR A 26 9.20 13.65 0.61
C TYR A 26 10.67 14.03 0.52
N ALA A 27 10.96 15.28 0.84
CA ALA A 27 12.32 15.78 1.03
C ALA A 27 12.43 16.44 2.39
N VAL A 28 13.52 16.20 3.09
CA VAL A 28 13.86 16.89 4.33
C VAL A 28 15.01 17.85 4.05
N THR A 29 14.81 19.12 4.34
CA THR A 29 15.81 20.16 4.13
C THR A 29 16.19 20.82 5.45
N ALA A 30 17.42 21.30 5.53
CA ALA A 30 17.87 22.15 6.61
C ALA A 30 17.97 23.58 6.10
N VAL A 31 17.55 24.54 6.94
CA VAL A 31 17.65 25.97 6.65
C VAL A 31 18.55 26.60 7.69
N ASP A 32 19.53 27.37 7.26
CA ASP A 32 20.35 28.14 8.17
C ASP A 32 19.66 29.44 8.64
N ASN A 33 20.27 30.17 9.56
CA ASN A 33 19.71 31.43 10.04
C ASN A 33 20.25 32.66 9.29
N GLY A 34 21.10 32.48 8.28
CA GLY A 34 21.70 33.54 7.48
C GLY A 34 22.86 34.30 8.17
N THR A 35 23.08 34.11 9.47
CA THR A 35 24.06 34.92 10.23
C THR A 35 25.51 34.67 9.86
N GLN A 36 25.80 33.49 9.30
CA GLN A 36 27.15 33.11 8.84
C GLN A 36 27.37 33.39 7.35
N ASN A 37 26.31 33.78 6.61
CA ASN A 37 26.39 34.10 5.19
C ASN A 37 26.88 35.55 5.03
N THR A 38 28.19 35.79 5.21
CA THR A 38 28.73 37.14 5.28
C THR A 38 29.31 37.65 3.96
N THR A 39 29.41 36.78 2.95
CA THR A 39 30.04 37.10 1.65
C THR A 39 29.25 36.50 0.50
N GLY A 40 29.36 37.11 -0.69
CA GLY A 40 28.66 36.63 -1.90
C GLY A 40 27.33 37.33 -2.17
N VAL A 41 26.59 36.78 -3.15
CA VAL A 41 25.31 37.34 -3.63
C VAL A 41 24.20 37.21 -2.59
N ASP A 42 24.28 36.15 -1.77
CA ASP A 42 23.24 35.82 -0.78
C ASP A 42 23.66 36.19 0.66
N ALA A 43 24.52 37.23 0.80
CA ALA A 43 24.96 37.69 2.12
C ALA A 43 23.78 38.12 3.00
N GLY A 44 23.66 37.53 4.18
CA GLY A 44 22.59 37.75 5.14
C GLY A 44 21.28 36.97 4.87
N GLU A 45 21.18 36.30 3.74
CA GLU A 45 19.99 35.49 3.41
C GLU A 45 20.08 34.10 4.05
N LYS A 46 18.91 33.53 4.35
CA LYS A 46 18.78 32.14 4.81
C LYS A 46 18.89 31.19 3.63
N LEU A 47 19.79 30.23 3.73
CA LEU A 47 20.00 29.24 2.68
C LEU A 47 19.38 27.90 3.08
N GLU A 48 18.64 27.30 2.12
CA GLU A 48 18.03 25.97 2.26
C GLU A 48 18.88 24.90 1.54
N SER A 49 19.09 23.75 2.17
CA SER A 49 19.77 22.64 1.53
C SER A 49 18.96 22.09 0.34
N SER A 50 19.66 21.47 -0.62
CA SER A 50 19.03 20.98 -1.85
C SER A 50 18.00 19.88 -1.55
N ARG A 51 16.78 20.05 -2.06
CA ARG A 51 15.70 19.06 -1.99
C ARG A 51 16.01 17.80 -2.79
N PHE A 52 16.76 17.93 -3.88
CA PHE A 52 17.09 16.79 -4.76
C PHE A 52 17.96 15.73 -4.09
N VAL A 53 18.77 16.12 -3.12
CA VAL A 53 19.68 15.21 -2.40
C VAL A 53 18.92 14.35 -1.39
N THR A 54 17.86 14.89 -0.80
CA THR A 54 17.12 14.27 0.31
C THR A 54 15.76 13.72 -0.08
N GLN A 55 15.34 13.95 -1.33
CA GLN A 55 14.05 13.45 -1.81
C GLN A 55 14.04 11.91 -1.84
N SER A 56 12.95 11.32 -1.33
CA SER A 56 12.74 9.88 -1.42
C SER A 56 12.74 9.42 -2.88
N GLN A 57 13.46 8.35 -3.20
CA GLN A 57 13.52 7.79 -4.55
C GLN A 57 12.28 6.95 -4.87
N LEU A 58 11.66 6.36 -3.85
CA LEU A 58 10.41 5.62 -3.97
C LEU A 58 9.26 6.46 -3.42
N PRO A 59 8.10 6.42 -4.07
CA PRO A 59 6.92 7.11 -3.56
C PRO A 59 6.44 6.48 -2.26
N ALA A 60 5.99 7.32 -1.34
CA ALA A 60 5.17 6.90 -0.21
C ALA A 60 3.70 6.95 -0.64
N VAL A 61 3.00 5.84 -0.49
CA VAL A 61 1.57 5.73 -0.82
C VAL A 61 0.78 5.55 0.46
N ALA A 62 -0.27 6.35 0.63
CA ALA A 62 -1.13 6.21 1.79
C ALA A 62 -2.09 5.02 1.61
N PHE A 63 -1.94 4.02 2.47
CA PHE A 63 -2.84 2.87 2.55
C PHE A 63 -3.83 3.04 3.71
N LYS A 64 -5.00 2.43 3.57
CA LYS A 64 -5.91 2.27 4.69
C LYS A 64 -5.28 1.26 5.67
N PRO A 65 -5.16 1.57 6.96
CA PRO A 65 -4.71 0.58 7.94
C PRO A 65 -5.65 -0.63 7.96
N GLY A 66 -5.12 -1.80 8.26
CA GLY A 66 -5.88 -3.02 8.40
C GLY A 66 -7.04 -2.86 9.39
N LEU A 67 -8.16 -3.54 9.12
CA LEU A 67 -9.36 -3.38 9.93
C LEU A 67 -9.15 -3.96 11.34
N SER A 68 -9.63 -3.23 12.34
CA SER A 68 -9.69 -3.66 13.73
C SER A 68 -10.94 -4.49 14.04
N GLU A 69 -11.92 -4.50 13.12
CA GLU A 69 -13.14 -5.29 13.20
C GLU A 69 -13.29 -6.12 11.91
N SER A 70 -14.05 -7.21 12.01
CA SER A 70 -14.30 -8.12 10.88
C SER A 70 -15.20 -7.46 9.83
N GLY A 71 -14.62 -6.62 8.98
CA GLY A 71 -15.29 -6.12 7.77
C GLY A 71 -15.43 -7.23 6.74
N LYS A 72 -16.45 -7.17 5.88
CA LYS A 72 -16.58 -8.13 4.78
C LYS A 72 -15.47 -7.92 3.75
N VAL A 73 -14.62 -8.93 3.59
CA VAL A 73 -13.57 -8.93 2.57
C VAL A 73 -14.18 -8.90 1.17
N ARG A 74 -13.60 -8.12 0.28
CA ARG A 74 -14.06 -7.96 -1.11
C ARG A 74 -12.93 -8.21 -2.08
N VAL A 75 -13.26 -8.89 -3.17
CA VAL A 75 -12.34 -9.13 -4.30
C VAL A 75 -12.76 -8.25 -5.46
N VAL A 76 -11.84 -7.46 -6.00
CA VAL A 76 -12.10 -6.48 -7.07
C VAL A 76 -11.00 -6.51 -8.12
N PRO A 77 -11.32 -6.61 -9.42
CA PRO A 77 -12.66 -6.83 -9.98
C PRO A 77 -13.18 -8.25 -9.75
N ASN A 78 -14.50 -8.41 -9.72
CA ASN A 78 -15.14 -9.71 -9.72
C ASN A 78 -16.42 -9.64 -10.57
N PRO A 79 -16.46 -10.23 -11.76
CA PRO A 79 -15.42 -11.03 -12.41
C PRO A 79 -14.15 -10.23 -12.73
N ALA A 80 -12.99 -10.89 -12.62
CA ALA A 80 -11.72 -10.34 -13.07
C ALA A 80 -11.56 -10.62 -14.56
N THR A 81 -11.69 -9.57 -15.38
CA THR A 81 -11.48 -9.62 -16.83
C THR A 81 -10.35 -8.66 -17.20
N THR A 82 -9.71 -8.87 -18.34
CA THR A 82 -8.70 -7.93 -18.86
C THR A 82 -9.25 -6.51 -18.99
N ALA A 83 -10.52 -6.37 -19.41
CA ALA A 83 -11.18 -5.07 -19.55
C ALA A 83 -11.44 -4.41 -18.19
N ALA A 84 -11.92 -5.19 -17.20
CA ALA A 84 -12.17 -4.70 -15.85
C ALA A 84 -10.86 -4.29 -15.14
N GLY A 85 -9.77 -5.03 -15.33
CA GLY A 85 -8.45 -4.69 -14.80
C GLY A 85 -7.91 -3.36 -15.34
N LYS A 86 -8.08 -3.10 -16.64
CA LYS A 86 -7.71 -1.82 -17.26
C LYS A 86 -8.51 -0.63 -16.71
N ALA A 87 -9.78 -0.84 -16.36
CA ALA A 87 -10.65 0.23 -15.84
C ALA A 87 -10.29 0.63 -14.40
N LEU A 88 -9.78 -0.32 -13.60
CA LEU A 88 -9.50 -0.11 -12.17
C LEU A 88 -8.07 0.31 -11.86
N ALA A 89 -7.11 -0.12 -12.67
CA ALA A 89 -5.70 0.18 -12.47
C ALA A 89 -5.09 0.61 -13.80
N ALA A 90 -4.88 1.89 -13.97
CA ALA A 90 -4.25 2.43 -15.17
C ALA A 90 -2.91 1.71 -15.42
N GLY A 91 -2.88 0.83 -16.44
CA GLY A 91 -1.67 0.16 -16.89
C GLY A 91 -1.37 -1.25 -16.34
N THR A 92 -2.17 -1.81 -15.44
CA THR A 92 -1.96 -3.17 -14.90
C THR A 92 -3.21 -4.05 -15.03
N PRO A 93 -3.50 -4.60 -16.23
CA PRO A 93 -4.74 -5.33 -16.50
C PRO A 93 -4.87 -6.66 -15.74
N ASP A 94 -3.78 -7.19 -15.20
CA ASP A 94 -3.71 -8.53 -14.59
C ASP A 94 -3.70 -8.51 -13.06
N LYS A 95 -4.10 -7.40 -12.41
CA LYS A 95 -4.16 -7.33 -10.96
C LYS A 95 -5.59 -7.53 -10.43
N ILE A 96 -5.69 -8.27 -9.33
CA ILE A 96 -6.88 -8.39 -8.49
C ILE A 96 -6.53 -7.81 -7.13
N SER A 97 -7.40 -6.95 -6.60
CA SER A 97 -7.21 -6.36 -5.28
C SER A 97 -8.19 -6.96 -4.27
N PHE A 98 -7.68 -7.33 -3.13
CA PHE A 98 -8.43 -7.77 -1.97
C PHE A 98 -8.58 -6.59 -1.01
N PHE A 99 -9.80 -6.22 -0.66
CA PHE A 99 -10.11 -5.07 0.20
C PHE A 99 -10.76 -5.49 1.52
N ASN A 100 -10.69 -4.62 2.50
CA ASN A 100 -11.18 -4.80 3.85
C ASN A 100 -10.51 -5.96 4.59
N LEU A 101 -9.21 -6.12 4.35
CA LEU A 101 -8.41 -7.13 5.05
C LEU A 101 -8.16 -6.71 6.51
N PRO A 102 -8.06 -7.68 7.43
CA PRO A 102 -7.55 -7.47 8.78
C PRO A 102 -6.10 -6.95 8.77
N PHE A 103 -5.64 -6.44 9.92
CA PHE A 103 -4.26 -5.96 10.07
C PHE A 103 -3.22 -7.06 9.78
N LYS A 104 -3.50 -8.29 10.23
CA LYS A 104 -2.69 -9.48 9.93
C LYS A 104 -3.59 -10.63 9.55
N CYS A 105 -3.27 -11.35 8.48
CA CYS A 105 -3.96 -12.57 8.07
C CYS A 105 -3.12 -13.35 7.05
N THR A 106 -3.51 -14.59 6.82
CA THR A 106 -3.00 -15.40 5.72
C THR A 106 -4.07 -15.50 4.63
N LEU A 107 -3.71 -15.10 3.41
CA LEU A 107 -4.56 -15.19 2.23
C LEU A 107 -4.19 -16.48 1.47
N ARG A 108 -5.14 -17.40 1.32
CA ARG A 108 -4.96 -18.61 0.52
C ARG A 108 -5.96 -18.61 -0.61
N ILE A 109 -5.48 -18.75 -1.83
CA ILE A 109 -6.28 -18.78 -3.05
C ILE A 109 -6.35 -20.22 -3.51
N TYR A 110 -7.56 -20.73 -3.69
CA TYR A 110 -7.83 -22.09 -4.13
C TYR A 110 -8.59 -22.10 -5.44
N THR A 111 -8.42 -23.15 -6.24
CA THR A 111 -9.31 -23.49 -7.35
C THR A 111 -10.68 -23.93 -6.81
N GLU A 112 -11.66 -24.09 -7.68
CA GLU A 112 -12.99 -24.68 -7.31
C GLU A 112 -12.87 -26.15 -6.88
N THR A 113 -11.81 -26.85 -7.28
CA THR A 113 -11.51 -28.24 -6.89
C THR A 113 -10.80 -28.34 -5.54
N GLY A 114 -10.37 -27.21 -4.96
CA GLY A 114 -9.71 -27.14 -3.67
C GLY A 114 -8.18 -27.17 -3.73
N ASP A 115 -7.59 -27.08 -4.93
CA ASP A 115 -6.14 -27.03 -5.10
C ASP A 115 -5.61 -25.65 -4.71
N LEU A 116 -4.56 -25.61 -3.89
CA LEU A 116 -3.92 -24.35 -3.49
C LEU A 116 -3.17 -23.75 -4.67
N VAL A 117 -3.50 -22.51 -5.00
CA VAL A 117 -2.90 -21.72 -6.10
C VAL A 117 -1.82 -20.78 -5.58
N LYS A 118 -2.09 -20.11 -4.46
CA LYS A 118 -1.22 -19.10 -3.86
C LYS A 118 -1.46 -18.97 -2.37
N ALA A 119 -0.38 -18.86 -1.60
CA ALA A 119 -0.42 -18.46 -0.21
C ALA A 119 0.33 -17.12 -0.03
N ILE A 120 -0.25 -16.20 0.73
CA ILE A 120 0.29 -14.85 0.94
C ILE A 120 0.12 -14.49 2.42
N ASP A 121 1.21 -14.16 3.08
CA ASP A 121 1.18 -13.57 4.41
C ASP A 121 0.94 -12.07 4.27
N HIS A 122 -0.15 -11.59 4.85
CA HIS A 122 -0.57 -10.20 4.77
C HIS A 122 -0.43 -9.50 6.12
N TYR A 123 0.08 -8.25 6.07
CA TYR A 123 0.32 -7.45 7.26
C TYR A 123 0.17 -5.95 6.98
N GLY A 124 -0.45 -5.23 7.91
CA GLY A 124 -0.40 -3.78 8.05
C GLY A 124 -1.50 -3.01 7.34
N THR A 125 -1.87 -3.37 6.12
CA THR A 125 -2.82 -2.61 5.28
C THR A 125 -4.21 -3.26 5.23
N ALA A 126 -5.23 -2.55 4.76
CA ALA A 126 -6.56 -3.12 4.53
C ALA A 126 -6.76 -3.66 3.11
N ASP A 127 -5.73 -3.62 2.30
CA ASP A 127 -5.77 -4.04 0.90
C ASP A 127 -4.49 -4.77 0.50
N HIS A 128 -4.63 -5.71 -0.42
CA HIS A 128 -3.52 -6.46 -1.00
C HIS A 128 -3.77 -6.69 -2.49
N GLU A 129 -2.75 -6.54 -3.31
CA GLU A 129 -2.83 -6.80 -4.75
C GLU A 129 -2.20 -8.14 -5.10
N TRP A 130 -2.89 -8.93 -5.92
CA TRP A 130 -2.42 -10.19 -6.47
C TRP A 130 -2.35 -10.13 -8.00
N ASN A 131 -1.20 -10.51 -8.55
CA ASN A 131 -0.90 -10.45 -9.99
C ASN A 131 -1.38 -11.68 -10.77
N GLN A 132 -2.31 -12.46 -10.21
CA GLN A 132 -2.89 -13.68 -10.79
C GLN A 132 -1.84 -14.75 -11.16
N ARG A 133 -0.79 -14.89 -10.33
CA ARG A 133 0.24 -15.90 -10.50
C ARG A 133 0.26 -16.88 -9.33
N THR A 134 0.59 -18.14 -9.66
CA THR A 134 0.84 -19.20 -8.68
C THR A 134 2.14 -18.95 -7.92
N ASP A 135 2.45 -19.79 -6.95
CA ASP A 135 3.75 -19.75 -6.26
C ASP A 135 4.93 -20.02 -7.20
N GLU A 136 4.71 -20.81 -8.26
CA GLU A 136 5.69 -21.10 -9.32
C GLU A 136 5.73 -20.01 -10.41
N ASN A 137 5.11 -18.85 -10.16
CA ASN A 137 5.07 -17.69 -11.05
C ASN A 137 4.35 -17.93 -12.40
N GLN A 138 3.46 -18.92 -12.48
CA GLN A 138 2.64 -19.20 -13.66
C GLN A 138 1.31 -18.43 -13.58
N TYR A 139 0.81 -17.98 -14.72
CA TYR A 139 -0.51 -17.36 -14.76
C TYR A 139 -1.62 -18.39 -14.53
N VAL A 140 -2.58 -18.00 -13.71
CA VAL A 140 -3.78 -18.81 -13.48
C VAL A 140 -4.71 -18.82 -14.71
N SER A 141 -5.46 -19.86 -14.93
CA SER A 141 -6.44 -19.99 -16.01
C SER A 141 -7.76 -19.29 -15.67
N SER A 142 -8.65 -19.16 -16.68
CA SER A 142 -10.05 -18.80 -16.44
C SER A 142 -10.71 -19.86 -15.56
N GLY A 143 -11.50 -19.42 -14.60
CA GLY A 143 -12.16 -20.33 -13.67
C GLY A 143 -12.74 -19.63 -12.46
N ILE A 144 -13.29 -20.44 -11.57
CA ILE A 144 -13.80 -20.03 -10.27
C ILE A 144 -12.71 -20.25 -9.23
N TYR A 145 -12.52 -19.28 -8.36
CA TYR A 145 -11.53 -19.31 -7.29
C TYR A 145 -12.17 -18.97 -5.95
N VAL A 146 -11.57 -19.44 -4.88
CA VAL A 146 -11.95 -19.13 -3.51
C VAL A 146 -10.77 -18.52 -2.79
N LEU A 147 -10.94 -17.29 -2.30
CA LEU A 147 -10.03 -16.66 -1.36
C LEU A 147 -10.44 -17.06 0.06
N ALA A 148 -9.57 -17.75 0.77
CA ALA A 148 -9.66 -17.99 2.20
C ALA A 148 -8.78 -16.98 2.94
N VAL A 149 -9.37 -16.20 3.82
CA VAL A 149 -8.70 -15.25 4.71
C VAL A 149 -8.74 -15.84 6.10
N THR A 150 -7.59 -16.31 6.57
CA THR A 150 -7.45 -17.08 7.82
C THR A 150 -6.39 -16.49 8.72
N ASP A 151 -6.31 -16.99 9.93
CA ASP A 151 -5.32 -16.54 10.93
C ASP A 151 -5.42 -15.02 11.18
N CYS A 152 -6.64 -14.49 11.15
CA CYS A 152 -6.95 -13.08 11.19
C CYS A 152 -6.71 -12.47 12.56
N GLN A 153 -6.00 -11.34 12.60
CA GLN A 153 -5.75 -10.56 13.82
C GLN A 153 -5.93 -9.07 13.55
N ASP A 154 -6.41 -8.34 14.56
CA ASP A 154 -6.42 -6.87 14.54
C ASP A 154 -5.05 -6.28 14.94
N LEU A 155 -4.96 -4.95 15.00
CA LEU A 155 -3.78 -4.20 15.44
C LEU A 155 -3.28 -4.58 16.85
N ASN A 156 -4.18 -5.08 17.70
CA ASN A 156 -3.89 -5.43 19.08
C ASN A 156 -3.59 -6.94 19.26
N GLY A 157 -3.56 -7.69 18.14
CA GLY A 157 -3.34 -9.14 18.16
C GLY A 157 -4.59 -9.96 18.53
N ARG A 158 -5.77 -9.32 18.63
CA ARG A 158 -7.04 -10.02 18.87
C ARG A 158 -7.43 -10.83 17.63
N ALA A 159 -7.78 -12.10 17.82
CA ALA A 159 -8.26 -12.96 16.75
C ALA A 159 -9.58 -12.43 16.15
N LEU A 160 -9.67 -12.42 14.83
CA LEU A 160 -10.87 -12.09 14.06
C LEU A 160 -11.36 -13.32 13.32
N GLU A 161 -12.62 -13.28 12.86
CA GLU A 161 -13.23 -14.39 12.14
C GLU A 161 -12.59 -14.62 10.76
N ASN A 162 -12.44 -15.89 10.40
CA ASN A 162 -12.01 -16.29 9.07
C ASN A 162 -13.12 -16.01 8.05
N GLN A 163 -12.73 -15.64 6.83
CA GLN A 163 -13.67 -15.34 5.77
C GLN A 163 -13.32 -16.10 4.48
N PHE A 164 -14.36 -16.40 3.71
CA PHE A 164 -14.21 -17.05 2.40
C PHE A 164 -14.94 -16.23 1.35
N VAL A 165 -14.26 -15.89 0.26
CA VAL A 165 -14.82 -15.09 -0.83
C VAL A 165 -14.62 -15.80 -2.15
N LYS A 166 -15.73 -16.07 -2.84
CA LYS A 166 -15.72 -16.64 -4.21
C LYS A 166 -15.56 -15.53 -5.23
N PHE A 167 -14.71 -15.75 -6.22
CA PHE A 167 -14.52 -14.83 -7.34
C PHE A 167 -14.20 -15.58 -8.64
N VAL A 168 -14.31 -14.88 -9.76
CA VAL A 168 -14.20 -15.46 -11.11
C VAL A 168 -13.11 -14.73 -11.89
N ILE A 169 -12.27 -15.49 -12.58
CA ILE A 169 -11.29 -14.97 -13.54
C ILE A 169 -11.73 -15.38 -14.94
N VAL A 170 -11.74 -14.43 -15.86
CA VAL A 170 -12.06 -14.63 -17.28
C VAL A 170 -10.96 -14.00 -18.12
N ARG A 171 -10.25 -14.82 -18.88
CA ARG A 171 -9.15 -14.44 -19.77
C ARG A 171 -9.56 -14.58 -21.23
#